data_4c8e12bf39993b251b9d7ab61af9e379
#
_entry.id   4c8e12bf39993b251b9d7ab61af9e379
#
_cell.length_a   1.000
_cell.length_b   1.000
_cell.length_c   1.000
_cell.angle_alpha   90.00
_cell.angle_beta   90.00
_cell.angle_gamma   90.00
#
_symmetry.space_group_name_H-M   'P 1'
#
loop_
_entity.id
_entity.type
_entity.pdbx_description
1 polymer ?
#
loop_
_entity_poly.entity_id
_entity_poly.type
_entity_poly.pdbx_seq_one_letter_code
_entity_poly.pdbx_strand_id
1 'polypeptide(L)'
;MLKPVKINDETYKSLKTNLIVWVVYSTSNFKLHIADELSGCVNVNVDWIELDLFNIDLVKSKSIPDLIYIETGENWAQKVAHVYSSDSSLQHSHTALIVFGDESDTASLKMALRLGATDYFSRSVELGELYPLLKSTAEEKVSNKQMGDLTLFINTKGGSGATTLATNTAIELSSYAKSKVLLIDLDMQFSDAADYLNCK
;
A
#
# COMPACT_ATOMS: atom_id res chain seq x y z
N MET A 1 28.18 36.77 -12.82
CA MET A 1 26.96 36.22 -13.42
C MET A 1 27.17 34.70 -13.62
N LEU A 2 26.78 33.89 -12.63
CA LEU A 2 26.92 32.44 -12.69
C LEU A 2 25.81 31.89 -13.58
N LYS A 3 26.18 31.17 -14.63
CA LYS A 3 25.23 30.46 -15.52
C LYS A 3 24.53 29.37 -14.71
N PRO A 4 23.20 29.20 -14.83
CA PRO A 4 22.52 28.11 -14.20
C PRO A 4 23.03 26.78 -14.78
N VAL A 5 23.45 25.88 -13.90
CA VAL A 5 23.77 24.49 -14.26
C VAL A 5 22.49 23.87 -14.80
N LYS A 6 22.46 23.51 -16.08
CA LYS A 6 21.40 22.65 -16.63
C LYS A 6 21.55 21.27 -15.98
N ILE A 7 20.69 20.96 -15.02
CA ILE A 7 20.50 19.62 -14.54
C ILE A 7 19.85 18.85 -15.71
N ASN A 8 20.55 17.86 -16.25
CA ASN A 8 19.99 16.99 -17.27
C ASN A 8 18.79 16.23 -16.64
N ASP A 9 17.62 16.47 -17.18
CA ASP A 9 16.33 15.91 -16.74
C ASP A 9 16.21 14.38 -16.92
N GLU A 10 17.23 13.72 -17.47
CA GLU A 10 17.25 12.27 -17.72
C GLU A 10 17.72 11.43 -16.53
N THR A 11 18.22 12.05 -15.45
CA THR A 11 18.87 11.34 -14.34
C THR A 11 17.90 10.96 -13.21
N TYR A 12 16.77 11.65 -13.08
CA TYR A 12 15.82 11.40 -12.00
C TYR A 12 14.49 10.87 -12.53
N LYS A 13 14.06 9.73 -12.00
CA LYS A 13 12.73 9.18 -12.25
C LYS A 13 11.74 9.77 -11.24
N SER A 14 10.57 10.22 -11.68
CA SER A 14 9.56 10.83 -10.82
C SER A 14 8.28 10.02 -10.80
N LEU A 15 7.73 9.78 -9.60
CA LEU A 15 6.45 9.12 -9.40
C LEU A 15 5.30 10.13 -9.34
N LYS A 16 4.11 9.70 -9.73
CA LYS A 16 2.88 10.54 -9.70
C LYS A 16 2.38 10.88 -8.30
N THR A 17 2.81 10.12 -7.29
CA THR A 17 2.44 10.32 -5.88
C THR A 17 3.57 9.87 -4.98
N ASN A 18 3.56 10.36 -3.73
CA ASN A 18 4.52 9.90 -2.72
C ASN A 18 4.21 8.46 -2.32
N LEU A 19 5.23 7.61 -2.36
CA LEU A 19 5.22 6.26 -1.81
C LEU A 19 5.93 6.23 -0.46
N ILE A 20 5.41 5.45 0.46
CA ILE A 20 6.05 5.08 1.72
C ILE A 20 6.62 3.68 1.53
N VAL A 21 7.94 3.56 1.59
CA VAL A 21 8.65 2.28 1.42
C VAL A 21 9.36 1.94 2.73
N TRP A 22 9.03 0.81 3.32
CA TRP A 22 9.82 0.28 4.41
C TRP A 22 10.94 -0.58 3.83
N VAL A 23 12.18 -0.31 4.21
CA VAL A 23 13.33 -1.12 3.85
C VAL A 23 13.86 -1.81 5.10
N VAL A 24 13.54 -3.09 5.19
CA VAL A 24 14.00 -3.98 6.28
C VAL A 24 15.29 -4.63 5.83
N TYR A 25 16.40 -4.22 6.42
CA TYR A 25 17.75 -4.64 6.02
C TYR A 25 18.43 -5.48 7.10
N SER A 26 19.24 -6.43 6.68
CA SER A 26 20.11 -7.25 7.56
C SER A 26 21.57 -6.83 7.48
N THR A 27 21.97 -6.16 6.38
CA THR A 27 23.36 -5.74 6.15
C THR A 27 23.45 -4.24 5.83
N SER A 28 24.51 -3.61 6.33
CA SER A 28 24.78 -2.19 6.02
C SER A 28 25.07 -1.98 4.54
N ASN A 29 25.67 -2.96 3.86
CA ASN A 29 25.96 -2.87 2.43
C ASN A 29 24.67 -2.78 1.59
N PHE A 30 23.68 -3.62 1.88
CA PHE A 30 22.39 -3.58 1.23
C PHE A 30 21.67 -2.25 1.48
N LYS A 31 21.67 -1.77 2.74
CA LYS A 31 21.11 -0.48 3.09
C LYS A 31 21.70 0.67 2.25
N LEU A 32 23.02 0.73 2.16
CA LEU A 32 23.73 1.77 1.40
C LEU A 32 23.42 1.67 -0.10
N HIS A 33 23.41 0.45 -0.66
CA HIS A 33 23.11 0.22 -2.06
C HIS A 33 21.68 0.67 -2.40
N ILE A 34 20.67 0.21 -1.65
CA ILE A 34 19.28 0.61 -1.89
C ILE A 34 19.05 2.11 -1.66
N ALA A 35 19.77 2.72 -0.72
CA ALA A 35 19.70 4.16 -0.51
C ALA A 35 20.21 4.94 -1.73
N ASP A 36 21.31 4.49 -2.33
CA ASP A 36 21.87 5.09 -3.55
C ASP A 36 20.90 4.92 -4.73
N GLU A 37 20.40 3.73 -4.97
CA GLU A 37 19.44 3.46 -6.06
C GLU A 37 18.15 4.27 -5.90
N LEU A 38 17.54 4.28 -4.73
CA LEU A 38 16.30 5.02 -4.49
C LEU A 38 16.49 6.54 -4.50
N SER A 39 17.72 7.04 -4.29
CA SER A 39 18.03 8.48 -4.40
C SER A 39 17.77 9.02 -5.81
N GLY A 40 17.84 8.17 -6.83
CA GLY A 40 17.50 8.48 -8.23
C GLY A 40 16.00 8.57 -8.50
N CYS A 41 15.13 8.33 -7.50
CA CYS A 41 13.68 8.39 -7.67
C CYS A 41 13.04 9.45 -6.77
N VAL A 42 12.31 10.38 -7.39
CA VAL A 42 11.59 11.44 -6.66
C VAL A 42 10.22 10.92 -6.21
N ASN A 43 9.75 11.39 -5.03
CA ASN A 43 8.50 11.00 -4.39
C ASN A 43 8.53 9.57 -3.78
N VAL A 44 9.69 9.15 -3.28
CA VAL A 44 9.84 7.94 -2.46
C VAL A 44 10.29 8.34 -1.06
N ASN A 45 9.50 8.03 -0.05
CA ASN A 45 9.84 8.22 1.36
C ASN A 45 10.24 6.87 1.94
N VAL A 46 11.47 6.74 2.43
CA VAL A 46 12.01 5.46 2.91
C VAL A 46 12.13 5.47 4.43
N ASP A 47 11.51 4.47 5.05
CA ASP A 47 11.71 4.12 6.46
C ASP A 47 12.69 2.95 6.55
N TRP A 48 13.85 3.19 7.18
CA TRP A 48 14.91 2.19 7.36
C TRP A 48 14.68 1.41 8.66
N ILE A 49 14.61 0.09 8.57
CA ILE A 49 14.33 -0.80 9.70
C ILE A 49 15.38 -1.92 9.69
N GLU A 50 16.07 -2.11 10.81
CA GLU A 50 16.92 -3.30 10.96
C GLU A 50 16.05 -4.55 11.09
N LEU A 51 16.45 -5.64 10.43
CA LEU A 51 15.70 -6.89 10.45
C LEU A 51 15.47 -7.40 11.88
N ASP A 52 16.41 -7.16 12.79
CA ASP A 52 16.28 -7.57 14.19
C ASP A 52 15.25 -6.75 14.97
N LEU A 53 14.98 -5.53 14.54
CA LEU A 53 13.97 -4.64 15.13
C LEU A 53 12.60 -4.76 14.45
N PHE A 54 12.51 -5.52 13.36
CA PHE A 54 11.26 -5.72 12.64
C PHE A 54 10.32 -6.63 13.43
N ASN A 55 9.36 -6.01 14.13
CA ASN A 55 8.39 -6.68 14.99
C ASN A 55 7.03 -5.97 14.96
N ILE A 56 6.03 -6.58 15.59
CA ILE A 56 4.64 -6.09 15.61
C ILE A 56 4.47 -4.71 16.26
N ASP A 57 5.23 -4.43 17.33
CA ASP A 57 5.12 -3.15 18.05
C ASP A 57 5.63 -2.00 17.20
N LEU A 58 6.74 -2.22 16.47
CA LEU A 58 7.26 -1.25 15.52
C LEU A 58 6.26 -1.00 14.38
N VAL A 59 5.68 -2.05 13.83
CA VAL A 59 4.69 -1.95 12.75
C VAL A 59 3.48 -1.13 13.19
N LYS A 60 2.93 -1.39 14.37
CA LYS A 60 1.79 -0.63 14.92
C LYS A 60 2.10 0.84 15.21
N SER A 61 3.36 1.18 15.41
CA SER A 61 3.79 2.57 15.68
C SER A 61 3.97 3.42 14.42
N LYS A 62 3.97 2.81 13.24
CA LYS A 62 4.24 3.47 11.95
C LYS A 62 3.00 3.52 11.05
N SER A 63 3.05 4.41 10.06
CA SER A 63 2.06 4.43 8.98
C SER A 63 2.20 3.21 8.10
N ILE A 64 1.08 2.64 7.66
CA ILE A 64 1.08 1.50 6.72
C ILE A 64 1.85 1.88 5.45
N PRO A 65 2.86 1.09 5.03
CA PRO A 65 3.64 1.39 3.84
C PRO A 65 2.90 0.97 2.57
N ASP A 66 3.30 1.56 1.44
CA ASP A 66 2.86 1.12 0.12
C ASP A 66 3.65 -0.11 -0.35
N LEU A 67 4.93 -0.17 0.05
CA LEU A 67 5.87 -1.26 -0.29
C LEU A 67 6.70 -1.64 0.93
N ILE A 68 6.97 -2.92 1.08
CA ILE A 68 7.93 -3.45 2.05
C ILE A 68 9.04 -4.18 1.30
N TYR A 69 10.26 -3.68 1.41
CA TYR A 69 11.49 -4.29 0.92
C TYR A 69 12.14 -5.04 2.05
N ILE A 70 12.42 -6.33 1.87
CA ILE A 70 13.05 -7.17 2.90
C ILE A 70 14.29 -7.84 2.34
N GLU A 71 15.44 -7.56 2.95
CA GLU A 71 16.66 -8.32 2.72
C GLU A 71 16.60 -9.66 3.44
N THR A 72 16.93 -10.75 2.73
CA THR A 72 17.08 -12.07 3.35
C THR A 72 18.26 -12.05 4.31
N GLY A 73 18.04 -12.53 5.51
CA GLY A 73 19.02 -12.63 6.59
C GLY A 73 18.68 -13.75 7.54
N GLU A 74 19.22 -13.72 8.74
CA GLU A 74 18.94 -14.76 9.74
C GLU A 74 17.47 -14.67 10.19
N ASN A 75 16.75 -15.78 10.09
CA ASN A 75 15.33 -15.91 10.49
C ASN A 75 14.36 -14.89 9.85
N TRP A 76 14.74 -14.31 8.71
CA TRP A 76 13.93 -13.27 8.04
C TRP A 76 12.49 -13.74 7.77
N ALA A 77 12.33 -14.96 7.26
CA ALA A 77 11.02 -15.49 6.87
C ALA A 77 10.09 -15.70 8.09
N GLN A 78 10.64 -16.16 9.24
CA GLN A 78 9.89 -16.32 10.47
C GLN A 78 9.44 -14.96 11.03
N LYS A 79 10.32 -13.95 11.00
CA LYS A 79 9.99 -12.59 11.44
C LYS A 79 8.88 -11.98 10.60
N VAL A 80 8.99 -12.10 9.27
CA VAL A 80 7.94 -11.63 8.34
C VAL A 80 6.63 -12.37 8.58
N ALA A 81 6.66 -13.71 8.64
CA ALA A 81 5.47 -14.51 8.91
C ALA A 81 4.79 -14.12 10.22
N HIS A 82 5.57 -13.90 11.28
CA HIS A 82 5.05 -13.49 12.58
C HIS A 82 4.36 -12.11 12.52
N VAL A 83 4.99 -11.14 11.89
CA VAL A 83 4.42 -9.78 11.74
C VAL A 83 3.14 -9.83 10.91
N TYR A 84 3.15 -10.49 9.76
CA TYR A 84 1.98 -10.57 8.87
C TYR A 84 0.81 -11.36 9.50
N SER A 85 1.09 -12.41 10.28
CA SER A 85 0.02 -13.16 10.96
C SER A 85 -0.59 -12.41 12.15
N SER A 86 0.14 -11.46 12.71
CA SER A 86 -0.25 -10.75 13.93
C SER A 86 -0.88 -9.38 13.68
N ASP A 87 -0.77 -8.85 12.45
CA ASP A 87 -1.32 -7.55 12.07
C ASP A 87 -2.31 -7.66 10.90
N SER A 88 -3.60 -7.53 11.24
CA SER A 88 -4.67 -7.55 10.25
C SER A 88 -4.61 -6.35 9.29
N SER A 89 -4.00 -5.23 9.68
CA SER A 89 -3.89 -4.05 8.83
C SER A 89 -2.97 -4.29 7.64
N LEU A 90 -1.84 -5.00 7.83
CA LEU A 90 -0.96 -5.42 6.75
C LEU A 90 -1.58 -6.50 5.86
N GLN A 91 -2.38 -7.41 6.45
CA GLN A 91 -3.08 -8.46 5.68
C GLN A 91 -4.13 -7.89 4.73
N HIS A 92 -4.82 -6.82 5.12
CA HIS A 92 -5.88 -6.19 4.32
C HIS A 92 -5.39 -4.98 3.52
N SER A 93 -4.14 -4.56 3.71
CA SER A 93 -3.54 -3.50 2.90
C SER A 93 -3.08 -4.04 1.54
N HIS A 94 -3.11 -3.17 0.54
CA HIS A 94 -2.51 -3.46 -0.78
C HIS A 94 -0.98 -3.29 -0.77
N THR A 95 -0.34 -3.50 0.40
CA THR A 95 1.11 -3.38 0.55
C THR A 95 1.82 -4.52 -0.17
N ALA A 96 2.62 -4.22 -1.17
CA ALA A 96 3.41 -5.21 -1.86
C ALA A 96 4.67 -5.58 -1.07
N LEU A 97 4.93 -6.87 -0.92
CA LEU A 97 6.13 -7.42 -0.29
C LEU A 97 7.15 -7.79 -1.34
N ILE A 98 8.33 -7.20 -1.27
CA ILE A 98 9.45 -7.47 -2.16
C ILE A 98 10.61 -8.03 -1.35
N VAL A 99 11.17 -9.14 -1.78
CA VAL A 99 12.27 -9.81 -1.08
C VAL A 99 13.55 -9.66 -1.90
N PHE A 100 14.65 -9.38 -1.21
CA PHE A 100 15.98 -9.22 -1.79
C PHE A 100 16.92 -10.27 -1.23
N GLY A 101 17.55 -11.03 -2.09
CA GLY A 101 18.43 -12.12 -1.66
C GLY A 101 19.39 -12.57 -2.74
N ASP A 102 19.99 -13.72 -2.53
CA ASP A 102 20.81 -14.41 -3.53
C ASP A 102 19.87 -15.19 -4.47
N GLU A 103 19.95 -14.95 -5.77
CA GLU A 103 19.14 -15.64 -6.77
C GLU A 103 19.41 -17.16 -6.82
N SER A 104 20.58 -17.58 -6.39
CA SER A 104 20.93 -18.99 -6.27
C SER A 104 20.32 -19.68 -5.04
N ASP A 105 19.84 -18.91 -4.05
CA ASP A 105 19.19 -19.42 -2.85
C ASP A 105 17.71 -19.77 -3.11
N THR A 106 17.52 -20.96 -3.67
CA THR A 106 16.17 -21.48 -3.96
C THR A 106 15.31 -21.68 -2.70
N ALA A 107 15.93 -21.81 -1.51
CA ALA A 107 15.18 -21.94 -0.26
C ALA A 107 14.54 -20.62 0.13
N SER A 108 15.30 -19.53 0.11
CA SER A 108 14.78 -18.19 0.34
C SER A 108 13.74 -17.77 -0.70
N LEU A 109 13.95 -18.08 -1.98
CA LEU A 109 12.95 -17.82 -3.03
C LEU A 109 11.63 -18.54 -2.76
N LYS A 110 11.67 -19.84 -2.40
CA LYS A 110 10.44 -20.59 -2.06
C LYS A 110 9.74 -20.05 -0.83
N MET A 111 10.49 -19.56 0.16
CA MET A 111 9.91 -18.92 1.34
C MET A 111 9.26 -17.60 1.00
N ALA A 112 9.90 -16.76 0.17
CA ALA A 112 9.31 -15.50 -0.32
C ALA A 112 7.95 -15.75 -1.00
N LEU A 113 7.87 -16.72 -1.91
CA LEU A 113 6.62 -17.10 -2.57
C LEU A 113 5.54 -17.57 -1.58
N ARG A 114 5.91 -18.35 -0.56
CA ARG A 114 4.95 -18.81 0.48
C ARG A 114 4.44 -17.67 1.35
N LEU A 115 5.24 -16.63 1.55
CA LEU A 115 4.86 -15.42 2.28
C LEU A 115 4.05 -14.44 1.43
N GLY A 116 3.80 -14.76 0.15
CA GLY A 116 3.04 -13.90 -0.75
C GLY A 116 3.87 -12.72 -1.28
N ALA A 117 5.19 -12.86 -1.35
CA ALA A 117 6.01 -11.83 -1.97
C ALA A 117 5.59 -11.59 -3.43
N THR A 118 5.46 -10.31 -3.77
CA THR A 118 5.11 -9.87 -5.12
C THR A 118 6.25 -10.11 -6.09
N ASP A 119 7.50 -9.94 -5.60
CA ASP A 119 8.69 -10.17 -6.41
C ASP A 119 9.91 -10.52 -5.54
N TYR A 120 10.97 -11.03 -6.21
CA TYR A 120 12.24 -11.40 -5.59
C TYR A 120 13.39 -10.90 -6.46
N PHE A 121 14.23 -10.02 -5.91
CA PHE A 121 15.36 -9.42 -6.61
C PHE A 121 16.70 -9.82 -6.00
N SER A 122 17.76 -9.68 -6.79
CA SER A 122 19.13 -9.69 -6.29
C SER A 122 19.36 -8.53 -5.30
N ARG A 123 20.28 -8.72 -4.34
CA ARG A 123 20.73 -7.64 -3.46
C ARG A 123 21.41 -6.49 -4.21
N SER A 124 21.91 -6.75 -5.42
CA SER A 124 22.60 -5.78 -6.29
C SER A 124 21.68 -5.18 -7.36
N VAL A 125 20.35 -5.25 -7.17
CA VAL A 125 19.36 -4.71 -8.08
C VAL A 125 19.58 -3.22 -8.35
N GLU A 126 19.39 -2.79 -9.59
CA GLU A 126 19.48 -1.39 -10.00
C GLU A 126 18.09 -0.73 -10.01
N LEU A 127 18.04 0.60 -9.89
CA LEU A 127 16.80 1.39 -9.99
C LEU A 127 16.03 1.11 -11.28
N GLY A 128 16.72 0.76 -12.35
CA GLY A 128 16.10 0.39 -13.64
C GLY A 128 15.10 -0.75 -13.51
N GLU A 129 15.41 -1.74 -12.68
CA GLU A 129 14.57 -2.91 -12.42
C GLU A 129 13.49 -2.62 -11.36
N LEU A 130 13.78 -1.78 -10.35
CA LEU A 130 12.83 -1.41 -9.31
C LEU A 130 11.77 -0.40 -9.79
N TYR A 131 12.12 0.46 -10.75
CA TYR A 131 11.27 1.56 -11.17
C TYR A 131 9.92 1.15 -11.76
N PRO A 132 9.79 0.10 -12.58
CA PRO A 132 8.48 -0.36 -13.07
C PRO A 132 7.53 -0.70 -11.93
N LEU A 133 8.04 -1.34 -10.88
CA LEU A 133 7.26 -1.69 -9.68
C LEU A 133 6.86 -0.44 -8.89
N LEU A 134 7.81 0.47 -8.62
CA LEU A 134 7.52 1.74 -7.94
C LEU A 134 6.46 2.54 -8.70
N LYS A 135 6.57 2.58 -10.03
CA LYS A 135 5.62 3.29 -10.90
C LYS A 135 4.24 2.67 -10.85
N SER A 136 4.12 1.35 -10.99
CA SER A 136 2.82 0.66 -10.94
C SER A 136 2.13 0.84 -9.59
N THR A 137 2.87 0.72 -8.48
CA THR A 137 2.35 0.98 -7.12
C THR A 137 1.89 2.42 -6.95
N ALA A 138 2.63 3.39 -7.49
CA ALA A 138 2.22 4.80 -7.44
C ALA A 138 0.96 5.07 -8.28
N GLU A 139 0.82 4.44 -9.43
CA GLU A 139 -0.38 4.53 -10.28
C GLU A 139 -1.59 3.88 -9.61
N GLU A 140 -1.42 2.72 -9.00
CA GLU A 140 -2.46 2.04 -8.24
C GLU A 140 -2.90 2.87 -7.02
N LYS A 141 -1.96 3.45 -6.27
CA LYS A 141 -2.25 4.34 -5.14
C LYS A 141 -3.08 5.57 -5.56
N VAL A 142 -2.77 6.17 -6.71
CA VAL A 142 -3.55 7.29 -7.26
C VAL A 142 -4.94 6.82 -7.65
N SER A 143 -5.05 5.67 -8.31
CA SER A 143 -6.32 5.08 -8.73
C SER A 143 -7.21 4.76 -7.53
N ASN A 144 -6.64 4.12 -6.50
CA ASN A 144 -7.35 3.77 -5.27
C ASN A 144 -7.78 5.00 -4.45
N LYS A 145 -7.00 6.09 -4.48
CA LYS A 145 -7.41 7.37 -3.87
C LYS A 145 -8.59 8.05 -4.57
N GLN A 146 -8.83 7.73 -5.83
CA GLN A 146 -9.96 8.26 -6.60
C GLN A 146 -11.22 7.40 -6.41
N MET A 147 -11.08 6.16 -5.94
CA MET A 147 -12.19 5.29 -5.57
C MET A 147 -12.58 5.58 -4.11
N GLY A 148 -13.85 5.90 -3.89
CA GLY A 148 -14.40 6.02 -2.54
C GLY A 148 -14.61 4.64 -1.91
N ASP A 149 -14.85 4.63 -0.60
CA ASP A 149 -15.25 3.42 0.12
C ASP A 149 -16.65 2.99 -0.31
N LEU A 150 -16.83 1.70 -0.58
CA LEU A 150 -18.11 1.12 -0.91
C LEU A 150 -18.70 0.39 0.30
N THR A 151 -19.85 0.86 0.77
CA THR A 151 -20.62 0.19 1.81
C THR A 151 -21.90 -0.38 1.23
N LEU A 152 -22.15 -1.67 1.40
CA LEU A 152 -23.33 -2.35 0.88
C LEU A 152 -24.28 -2.73 2.02
N PHE A 153 -25.53 -2.29 1.92
CA PHE A 153 -26.62 -2.67 2.84
C PHE A 153 -27.53 -3.70 2.17
N ILE A 154 -27.62 -4.89 2.74
CA ILE A 154 -28.42 -5.98 2.19
C ILE A 154 -29.49 -6.41 3.19
N ASN A 155 -30.73 -6.49 2.74
CA ASN A 155 -31.82 -7.06 3.50
C ASN A 155 -31.76 -8.60 3.49
N THR A 156 -31.87 -9.21 4.65
CA THR A 156 -32.07 -10.67 4.76
C THR A 156 -33.57 -11.04 4.69
N LYS A 157 -34.44 -10.09 5.00
CA LYS A 157 -35.90 -10.20 4.84
C LYS A 157 -36.52 -8.81 4.74
N GLY A 158 -37.73 -8.72 4.13
CA GLY A 158 -38.48 -7.48 4.08
C GLY A 158 -38.72 -6.86 5.47
N GLY A 159 -38.61 -5.55 5.57
CA GLY A 159 -38.82 -4.80 6.81
C GLY A 159 -37.68 -4.85 7.83
N SER A 160 -36.51 -5.38 7.48
CA SER A 160 -35.35 -5.44 8.39
C SER A 160 -34.63 -4.10 8.59
N GLY A 161 -35.04 -3.04 7.87
CA GLY A 161 -34.56 -1.68 8.08
C GLY A 161 -33.28 -1.30 7.33
N ALA A 162 -32.85 -2.06 6.32
CA ALA A 162 -31.61 -1.73 5.59
C ALA A 162 -31.69 -0.39 4.87
N THR A 163 -32.82 -0.04 4.23
CA THR A 163 -33.01 1.28 3.60
C THR A 163 -32.92 2.40 4.63
N THR A 164 -33.56 2.25 5.80
CA THR A 164 -33.49 3.21 6.89
C THR A 164 -32.05 3.38 7.41
N LEU A 165 -31.33 2.26 7.56
CA LEU A 165 -29.93 2.29 8.01
C LEU A 165 -29.03 2.94 6.95
N ALA A 166 -29.18 2.59 5.68
CA ALA A 166 -28.40 3.14 4.58
C ALA A 166 -28.58 4.65 4.44
N THR A 167 -29.83 5.14 4.46
CA THR A 167 -30.13 6.56 4.33
C THR A 167 -29.62 7.37 5.51
N ASN A 168 -29.80 6.90 6.75
CA ASN A 168 -29.27 7.59 7.94
C ASN A 168 -27.74 7.58 7.96
N THR A 169 -27.10 6.49 7.56
CA THR A 169 -25.63 6.42 7.44
C THR A 169 -25.12 7.40 6.39
N ALA A 170 -25.78 7.50 5.24
CA ALA A 170 -25.40 8.44 4.19
C ALA A 170 -25.53 9.90 4.64
N ILE A 171 -26.62 10.24 5.37
CA ILE A 171 -26.82 11.58 5.94
C ILE A 171 -25.69 11.90 6.92
N GLU A 172 -25.40 10.99 7.85
CA GLU A 172 -24.36 11.21 8.86
C GLU A 172 -22.98 11.36 8.22
N LEU A 173 -22.60 10.47 7.30
CA LEU A 173 -21.34 10.59 6.57
C LEU A 173 -21.24 11.90 5.77
N SER A 174 -22.33 12.39 5.21
CA SER A 174 -22.34 13.65 4.46
C SER A 174 -22.03 14.87 5.31
N SER A 175 -22.27 14.79 6.63
CA SER A 175 -21.91 15.84 7.58
C SER A 175 -20.40 15.97 7.75
N TYR A 176 -19.68 14.86 7.69
CA TYR A 176 -18.20 14.81 7.81
C TYR A 176 -17.50 15.00 6.46
N ALA A 177 -18.09 14.48 5.38
CA ALA A 177 -17.48 14.47 4.05
C ALA A 177 -18.41 15.13 3.02
N LYS A 178 -18.61 16.44 3.13
CA LYS A 178 -19.49 17.22 2.25
C LYS A 178 -19.18 16.97 0.76
N SER A 179 -20.22 16.70 -0.03
CA SER A 179 -20.15 16.43 -1.47
C SER A 179 -19.30 15.22 -1.87
N LYS A 180 -19.05 14.28 -0.95
CA LYS A 180 -18.28 13.06 -1.20
C LYS A 180 -19.04 11.76 -0.93
N VAL A 181 -20.33 11.85 -0.60
CA VAL A 181 -21.18 10.69 -0.33
C VAL A 181 -22.18 10.53 -1.46
N LEU A 182 -22.24 9.33 -2.04
CA LEU A 182 -23.20 8.90 -3.02
C LEU A 182 -24.00 7.74 -2.43
N LEU A 183 -25.32 7.87 -2.35
CA LEU A 183 -26.24 6.78 -2.03
C LEU A 183 -26.88 6.28 -3.32
N ILE A 184 -26.80 4.98 -3.57
CA ILE A 184 -27.43 4.33 -4.72
C ILE A 184 -28.44 3.32 -4.20
N ASP A 185 -29.70 3.49 -4.60
CA ASP A 185 -30.75 2.50 -4.36
C ASP A 185 -30.82 1.54 -5.57
N LEU A 186 -30.55 0.27 -5.33
CA LEU A 186 -30.55 -0.78 -6.34
C LEU A 186 -31.87 -1.60 -6.35
N ASP A 187 -32.87 -1.19 -5.54
CA ASP A 187 -34.21 -1.78 -5.64
C ASP A 187 -34.93 -1.20 -6.85
N MET A 188 -34.92 -1.94 -7.95
CA MET A 188 -35.50 -1.50 -9.22
C MET A 188 -37.03 -1.52 -9.24
N GLN A 189 -37.67 -2.11 -8.23
CA GLN A 189 -39.14 -2.25 -8.18
C GLN A 189 -39.79 -1.30 -7.16
N PHE A 190 -39.14 -1.11 -6.01
CA PHE A 190 -39.68 -0.37 -4.87
C PHE A 190 -38.62 0.54 -4.24
N SER A 191 -38.02 1.39 -5.06
CA SER A 191 -37.00 2.33 -4.60
C SER A 191 -37.61 3.37 -3.68
N ASP A 192 -37.34 3.30 -2.39
CA ASP A 192 -37.89 4.20 -1.36
C ASP A 192 -36.81 5.19 -0.80
N ALA A 193 -35.54 5.05 -1.16
CA ALA A 193 -34.47 5.86 -0.57
C ALA A 193 -34.65 7.36 -0.83
N ALA A 194 -35.15 7.75 -2.01
CA ALA A 194 -35.41 9.14 -2.35
C ALA A 194 -36.51 9.75 -1.47
N ASP A 195 -37.57 8.98 -1.16
CA ASP A 195 -38.68 9.42 -0.31
C ASP A 195 -38.22 9.58 1.14
N TYR A 196 -37.36 8.69 1.65
CA TYR A 196 -36.73 8.82 2.99
C TYR A 196 -35.88 10.09 3.11
N LEU A 197 -35.24 10.51 2.03
CA LEU A 197 -34.41 11.72 1.99
C LEU A 197 -35.19 12.99 1.63
N ASN A 198 -36.49 12.87 1.37
CA ASN A 198 -37.34 13.96 0.88
C ASN A 198 -36.78 14.63 -0.39
N CYS A 199 -36.12 13.87 -1.22
CA CYS A 199 -35.60 14.29 -2.53
C CYS A 199 -36.70 14.17 -3.58
N LYS A 200 -37.04 15.32 -4.21
CA LYS A 200 -38.00 15.38 -5.34
C LYS A 200 -37.25 15.62 -6.63
#